data_62a62ef193fadc89cb912c91de92cc81
#
_entry.id   62a62ef193fadc89cb912c91de92cc81
#
_cell.length_a   1.000
_cell.length_b   1.000
_cell.length_c   1.000
_cell.angle_alpha   90.00
_cell.angle_beta   90.00
_cell.angle_gamma   90.00
#
_symmetry.space_group_name_H-M   'P 1'
#
loop_
_entity.id
_entity.type
_entity.pdbx_description
1 polymer ?
#
loop_
_entity_poly.entity_id
_entity_poly.type
_entity_poly.pdbx_seq_one_letter_code
_entity_poly.pdbx_strand_id
1 'polypeptide(L)'
;MIGGGKTNSGVAVSEFSALRLPVVYACVNRISNPIALFPLKMYRTRPQGGKELVQQGTGRGQHPFASRIGVRPNDLMSSRTVRKTCQAHALLWGNGYVEIERNGRNQGLGLYPLLPDRTAPVRENGDHWFRTTIDGRRHDLDPDNVIHIMDQSQDGFVGISQIAMAREAVAMGLAMETFGAKFFANEAKSGGFLMHPGRLGPNAQRNLTKPNGEKVSNPENPASRLDDQGGLENAHRIKVLEEGMKFVQTTIPPEDAQFLGSREFQIAEIARIFDVPLILLQSHEKTTSWGSGIEQLMIGFIRSTVEPWVDAWEQELNWKLFTDEEKEQGFYVKFNMNALLRGDMKTRADFYQKIFSVGGFSPNRILQLEDEDPIGPEGDEHFVPANMTTLRRASDPNFQPDPNAPSALREDDPDEIEADARAERDAA
;
A
#
# COMPACT_ATOMS: atom_id res chain seq x y z
N MET A 1 13.85 -14.57 12.38
CA MET A 1 14.36 -13.20 12.52
C MET A 1 15.73 -13.12 11.86
N ILE A 2 15.85 -12.42 10.75
CA ILE A 2 17.15 -12.07 10.21
C ILE A 2 17.61 -10.88 11.06
N GLY A 3 18.41 -11.17 12.10
CA GLY A 3 18.94 -10.16 12.98
C GLY A 3 19.66 -9.08 12.18
N GLY A 4 19.49 -7.80 12.56
CA GLY A 4 20.04 -6.62 11.89
C GLY A 4 21.56 -6.68 11.74
N GLY A 5 22.05 -7.45 10.73
CA GLY A 5 23.44 -7.50 10.35
C GLY A 5 23.90 -6.12 9.89
N LYS A 6 25.18 -5.79 10.15
CA LYS A 6 25.81 -4.59 9.58
C LYS A 6 25.78 -4.70 8.06
N THR A 7 25.30 -3.66 7.41
CA THR A 7 25.35 -3.50 5.97
C THR A 7 26.70 -2.93 5.52
N ASN A 8 26.95 -2.94 4.21
CA ASN A 8 28.18 -2.36 3.65
C ASN A 8 28.30 -0.85 3.96
N SER A 9 27.18 -0.14 4.12
CA SER A 9 27.15 1.26 4.54
C SER A 9 27.40 1.45 6.05
N GLY A 10 27.50 0.36 6.84
CA GLY A 10 27.64 0.40 8.29
C GLY A 10 26.36 0.71 9.06
N VAL A 11 25.24 0.94 8.38
CA VAL A 11 23.92 1.22 8.97
C VAL A 11 23.18 -0.08 9.25
N ALA A 12 22.69 -0.27 10.47
CA ALA A 12 21.84 -1.40 10.80
C ALA A 12 20.41 -1.17 10.28
N VAL A 13 19.89 -2.14 9.52
CA VAL A 13 18.53 -2.09 8.97
C VAL A 13 17.64 -3.09 9.69
N SER A 14 16.51 -2.60 10.15
CA SER A 14 15.37 -3.38 10.61
C SER A 14 14.11 -2.89 9.91
N GLU A 15 13.03 -3.64 10.00
CA GLU A 15 11.74 -3.28 9.44
C GLU A 15 11.24 -1.93 9.99
N PHE A 16 11.49 -1.67 11.27
CA PHE A 16 11.16 -0.37 11.90
C PHE A 16 12.05 0.77 11.41
N SER A 17 13.37 0.53 11.25
CA SER A 17 14.25 1.57 10.73
C SER A 17 13.99 1.86 9.25
N ALA A 18 13.61 0.86 8.47
CA ALA A 18 13.23 1.01 7.07
C ALA A 18 12.01 1.94 6.88
N LEU A 19 11.03 1.88 7.78
CA LEU A 19 9.86 2.76 7.74
C LEU A 19 10.18 4.25 7.94
N ARG A 20 11.38 4.58 8.43
CA ARG A 20 11.82 5.99 8.52
C ARG A 20 12.11 6.59 7.14
N LEU A 21 12.42 5.76 6.15
CA LEU A 21 12.56 6.24 4.78
C LEU A 21 11.18 6.57 4.21
N PRO A 22 10.94 7.82 3.75
CA PRO A 22 9.65 8.22 3.22
C PRO A 22 9.15 7.35 2.08
N VAL A 23 10.05 6.88 1.21
CA VAL A 23 9.71 6.01 0.09
C VAL A 23 9.20 4.64 0.54
N VAL A 24 9.82 4.01 1.54
CA VAL A 24 9.36 2.73 2.11
C VAL A 24 7.97 2.91 2.72
N TYR A 25 7.80 3.94 3.54
CA TYR A 25 6.52 4.27 4.15
C TYR A 25 5.42 4.52 3.09
N ALA A 26 5.76 5.24 2.02
CA ALA A 26 4.84 5.51 0.92
C ALA A 26 4.46 4.21 0.18
N CYS A 27 5.42 3.34 -0.17
CA CYS A 27 5.16 2.07 -0.83
C CYS A 27 4.25 1.16 0.01
N VAL A 28 4.56 0.98 1.29
CA VAL A 28 3.74 0.18 2.21
C VAL A 28 2.31 0.72 2.27
N ASN A 29 2.12 2.04 2.35
CA ASN A 29 0.78 2.63 2.35
C ASN A 29 0.07 2.52 1.00
N ARG A 30 0.79 2.64 -0.13
CA ARG A 30 0.20 2.51 -1.47
C ARG A 30 -0.39 1.13 -1.70
N ILE A 31 0.22 0.07 -1.16
CA ILE A 31 -0.28 -1.30 -1.30
C ILE A 31 -1.31 -1.63 -0.23
N SER A 32 -1.05 -1.28 1.04
CA SER A 32 -1.93 -1.68 2.14
C SER A 32 -3.26 -0.91 2.19
N ASN A 33 -3.30 0.36 1.72
CA ASN A 33 -4.53 1.15 1.72
C ASN A 33 -5.62 0.59 0.81
N PRO A 34 -5.39 0.23 -0.47
CA PRO A 34 -6.41 -0.39 -1.31
C PRO A 34 -7.00 -1.65 -0.68
N ILE A 35 -6.16 -2.56 -0.17
CA ILE A 35 -6.59 -3.81 0.49
C ILE A 35 -7.47 -3.52 1.71
N ALA A 36 -7.12 -2.48 2.47
CA ALA A 36 -7.91 -2.05 3.61
C ALA A 36 -9.24 -1.38 3.22
N LEU A 37 -9.29 -0.70 2.07
CA LEU A 37 -10.46 0.05 1.59
C LEU A 37 -11.44 -0.80 0.81
N PHE A 38 -10.98 -1.83 0.09
CA PHE A 38 -11.90 -2.70 -0.65
C PHE A 38 -12.94 -3.33 0.26
N PRO A 39 -14.24 -3.21 -0.07
CA PRO A 39 -15.28 -3.90 0.67
C PRO A 39 -15.08 -5.42 0.61
N LEU A 40 -14.89 -6.04 1.77
CA LEU A 40 -14.81 -7.49 1.93
C LEU A 40 -16.18 -7.98 2.35
N LYS A 41 -16.81 -8.83 1.54
CA LYS A 41 -18.17 -9.32 1.76
C LYS A 41 -18.21 -10.84 1.68
N MET A 42 -19.12 -11.43 2.45
CA MET A 42 -19.40 -12.86 2.38
C MET A 42 -20.55 -13.12 1.41
N TYR A 43 -20.38 -14.13 0.58
CA TYR A 43 -21.34 -14.56 -0.43
C TYR A 43 -21.66 -16.03 -0.25
N ARG A 44 -22.77 -16.43 -0.84
CA ARG A 44 -23.17 -17.82 -1.01
C ARG A 44 -23.51 -18.09 -2.47
N THR A 45 -23.02 -19.19 -3.02
CA THR A 45 -23.39 -19.64 -4.36
C THR A 45 -24.81 -20.17 -4.35
N ARG A 46 -25.64 -19.75 -5.31
CA ARG A 46 -27.00 -20.27 -5.48
C ARG A 46 -26.99 -21.58 -6.27
N PRO A 47 -27.86 -22.55 -5.94
CA PRO A 47 -27.95 -23.83 -6.66
C PRO A 47 -28.26 -23.65 -8.17
N GLN A 48 -28.95 -22.55 -8.52
CA GLN A 48 -29.34 -22.21 -9.90
C GLN A 48 -28.32 -21.31 -10.60
N GLY A 49 -27.15 -21.10 -10.03
CA GLY A 49 -26.13 -20.17 -10.49
C GLY A 49 -26.29 -18.76 -9.89
N GLY A 50 -25.19 -17.98 -9.98
CA GLY A 50 -25.11 -16.67 -9.37
C GLY A 50 -24.72 -16.70 -7.89
N LYS A 51 -24.62 -15.52 -7.29
CA LYS A 51 -24.22 -15.33 -5.89
C LYS A 51 -25.24 -14.49 -5.15
N GLU A 52 -25.39 -14.75 -3.85
CA GLU A 52 -26.18 -13.92 -2.95
C GLU A 52 -25.29 -13.37 -1.82
N LEU A 53 -25.59 -12.15 -1.37
CA LEU A 53 -24.91 -11.55 -0.25
C LEU A 53 -25.42 -12.20 1.04
N VAL A 54 -24.50 -12.69 1.86
CA VAL A 54 -24.83 -13.34 3.13
C VAL A 54 -25.04 -12.26 4.20
N GLN A 55 -26.19 -12.35 4.89
CA GLN A 55 -26.48 -11.50 6.03
C GLN A 55 -25.99 -12.12 7.32
N GLN A 56 -25.78 -11.28 8.35
CA GLN A 56 -25.43 -11.76 9.67
C GLN A 56 -26.63 -12.47 10.33
N GLY A 57 -26.39 -13.61 10.92
CA GLY A 57 -27.38 -14.37 11.64
C GLY A 57 -27.05 -15.85 11.70
N THR A 58 -27.96 -16.63 12.26
CA THR A 58 -27.86 -18.11 12.40
C THR A 58 -28.93 -18.83 11.58
N GLY A 59 -29.72 -18.11 10.80
CA GLY A 59 -30.75 -18.66 9.93
C GLY A 59 -30.18 -19.28 8.65
N ARG A 60 -31.04 -19.96 7.90
CA ARG A 60 -30.66 -20.57 6.63
C ARG A 60 -30.14 -19.51 5.65
N GLY A 61 -28.91 -19.66 5.15
CA GLY A 61 -28.26 -18.71 4.27
C GLY A 61 -27.69 -17.47 4.96
N GLN A 62 -27.72 -17.42 6.29
CA GLN A 62 -27.04 -16.43 7.12
C GLN A 62 -25.78 -17.03 7.72
N HIS A 63 -24.83 -16.16 8.10
CA HIS A 63 -23.61 -16.60 8.77
C HIS A 63 -23.28 -15.65 9.94
N PRO A 64 -22.95 -16.19 11.14
CA PRO A 64 -22.71 -15.36 12.33
C PRO A 64 -21.53 -14.39 12.16
N PHE A 65 -20.61 -14.68 11.27
CA PHE A 65 -19.41 -13.92 11.03
C PHE A 65 -19.50 -12.96 9.83
N ALA A 66 -20.62 -12.92 9.11
CA ALA A 66 -20.76 -12.19 7.86
C ALA A 66 -20.49 -10.69 7.98
N SER A 67 -21.00 -10.02 9.02
CA SER A 67 -20.75 -8.59 9.24
C SER A 67 -19.38 -8.33 9.88
N ARG A 68 -18.86 -9.28 10.63
CA ARG A 68 -17.57 -9.11 11.34
C ARG A 68 -16.41 -8.97 10.39
N ILE A 69 -16.39 -9.73 9.31
CA ILE A 69 -15.33 -9.66 8.30
C ILE A 69 -15.22 -8.26 7.68
N GLY A 70 -16.36 -7.67 7.32
CA GLY A 70 -16.42 -6.41 6.60
C GLY A 70 -16.31 -5.16 7.46
N VAL A 71 -16.84 -5.21 8.71
CA VAL A 71 -17.02 -4.02 9.55
C VAL A 71 -16.18 -4.07 10.82
N ARG A 72 -16.44 -5.05 11.70
CA ARG A 72 -15.84 -5.12 13.03
C ARG A 72 -15.39 -6.55 13.36
N PRO A 73 -14.18 -6.93 12.93
CA PRO A 73 -13.68 -8.29 13.08
C PRO A 73 -13.43 -8.69 14.54
N ASN A 74 -13.18 -7.73 15.43
CA ASN A 74 -13.00 -7.93 16.87
C ASN A 74 -13.49 -6.72 17.66
N ASP A 75 -13.41 -6.77 18.98
CA ASP A 75 -13.91 -5.72 19.86
C ASP A 75 -13.01 -4.48 19.92
N LEU A 76 -11.78 -4.56 19.41
CA LEU A 76 -10.77 -3.50 19.52
C LEU A 76 -10.56 -2.73 18.21
N MET A 77 -10.79 -3.35 17.06
CA MET A 77 -10.33 -2.85 15.77
C MET A 77 -11.41 -2.90 14.69
N SER A 78 -11.36 -1.97 13.75
CA SER A 78 -12.15 -2.05 12.53
C SER A 78 -11.52 -3.06 11.54
N SER A 79 -12.31 -3.58 10.62
CA SER A 79 -11.84 -4.46 9.54
C SER A 79 -10.73 -3.80 8.70
N ARG A 80 -10.85 -2.49 8.47
CA ARG A 80 -9.80 -1.69 7.81
C ARG A 80 -8.48 -1.75 8.56
N THR A 81 -8.51 -1.60 9.89
CA THR A 81 -7.29 -1.60 10.71
C THR A 81 -6.62 -2.97 10.68
N VAL A 82 -7.38 -4.05 10.89
CA VAL A 82 -6.83 -5.42 10.87
C VAL A 82 -6.16 -5.73 9.53
N ARG A 83 -6.85 -5.47 8.41
CA ARG A 83 -6.32 -5.74 7.07
C ARG A 83 -5.10 -4.88 6.75
N LYS A 84 -5.15 -3.56 7.06
CA LYS A 84 -4.01 -2.67 6.82
C LYS A 84 -2.79 -3.09 7.62
N THR A 85 -2.97 -3.42 8.89
CA THR A 85 -1.87 -3.85 9.77
C THR A 85 -1.25 -5.16 9.29
N CYS A 86 -2.07 -6.18 9.03
CA CYS A 86 -1.58 -7.46 8.56
C CYS A 86 -0.88 -7.34 7.19
N GLN A 87 -1.42 -6.55 6.26
CA GLN A 87 -0.78 -6.30 4.97
C GLN A 87 0.56 -5.56 5.11
N ALA A 88 0.64 -4.57 6.00
CA ALA A 88 1.90 -3.90 6.29
C ALA A 88 2.94 -4.87 6.90
N HIS A 89 2.50 -5.78 7.76
CA HIS A 89 3.36 -6.85 8.29
C HIS A 89 3.88 -7.76 7.18
N ALA A 90 3.02 -8.20 6.26
CA ALA A 90 3.41 -9.03 5.12
C ALA A 90 4.46 -8.33 4.24
N LEU A 91 4.28 -7.03 3.96
CA LEU A 91 5.23 -6.26 3.16
C LEU A 91 6.58 -6.05 3.86
N LEU A 92 6.60 -5.85 5.17
CA LEU A 92 7.83 -5.53 5.91
C LEU A 92 8.57 -6.78 6.36
N TRP A 93 7.88 -7.74 6.95
CA TRP A 93 8.46 -8.97 7.49
C TRP A 93 8.35 -10.18 6.54
N GLY A 94 7.65 -10.01 5.40
CA GLY A 94 7.33 -11.09 4.48
C GLY A 94 6.14 -11.95 4.93
N ASN A 95 5.65 -11.74 6.14
CA ASN A 95 4.62 -12.55 6.76
C ASN A 95 3.65 -11.69 7.55
N GLY A 96 2.37 -11.79 7.27
CA GLY A 96 1.30 -11.20 8.02
C GLY A 96 0.41 -12.30 8.62
N TYR A 97 0.13 -12.21 9.91
CA TYR A 97 -0.62 -13.23 10.63
C TYR A 97 -1.87 -12.63 11.25
N VAL A 98 -2.98 -13.35 11.13
CA VAL A 98 -4.23 -13.00 11.81
C VAL A 98 -4.78 -14.25 12.46
N GLU A 99 -4.93 -14.24 13.78
CA GLU A 99 -5.58 -15.31 14.53
C GLU A 99 -7.10 -15.27 14.32
N ILE A 100 -7.69 -16.42 14.07
CA ILE A 100 -9.13 -16.65 14.08
C ILE A 100 -9.48 -17.19 15.47
N GLU A 101 -9.95 -16.32 16.36
CA GLU A 101 -10.46 -16.76 17.65
C GLU A 101 -11.74 -17.56 17.44
N ARG A 102 -11.80 -18.77 17.99
CA ARG A 102 -12.95 -19.67 17.90
C ARG A 102 -13.46 -20.08 19.27
N ASN A 103 -14.76 -20.32 19.37
CA ASN A 103 -15.36 -20.91 20.57
C ASN A 103 -15.24 -22.44 20.56
N GLY A 104 -15.66 -23.10 21.67
CA GLY A 104 -15.66 -24.56 21.80
C GLY A 104 -16.55 -25.32 20.79
N ARG A 105 -17.34 -24.61 19.98
CA ARG A 105 -18.14 -25.17 18.88
C ARG A 105 -17.51 -24.85 17.50
N ASN A 106 -16.25 -24.49 17.47
CA ASN A 106 -15.51 -24.11 16.25
C ASN A 106 -16.06 -22.90 15.47
N GLN A 107 -16.90 -22.07 16.11
CA GLN A 107 -17.44 -20.87 15.49
C GLN A 107 -16.49 -19.70 15.69
N GLY A 108 -16.23 -18.91 14.63
CA GLY A 108 -15.37 -17.74 14.70
C GLY A 108 -15.96 -16.65 15.60
N LEU A 109 -15.17 -16.16 16.54
CA LEU A 109 -15.51 -15.07 17.46
C LEU A 109 -14.86 -13.74 17.02
N GLY A 110 -13.64 -13.78 16.54
CA GLY A 110 -12.89 -12.59 16.19
C GLY A 110 -11.67 -12.87 15.29
N LEU A 111 -11.13 -11.79 14.68
CA LEU A 111 -9.88 -11.80 13.94
C LEU A 111 -8.91 -10.82 14.58
N TYR A 112 -7.76 -11.31 15.04
CA TYR A 112 -6.76 -10.53 15.75
C TYR A 112 -5.41 -10.58 15.01
N PRO A 113 -4.84 -9.44 14.58
CA PRO A 113 -3.52 -9.44 13.97
C PRO A 113 -2.45 -9.83 15.02
N LEU A 114 -1.58 -10.75 14.64
CA LEU A 114 -0.43 -11.14 15.44
C LEU A 114 0.82 -10.38 15.00
N LEU A 115 1.73 -10.14 15.94
CA LEU A 115 2.98 -9.44 15.66
C LEU A 115 3.98 -10.39 14.98
N PRO A 116 4.47 -10.06 13.78
CA PRO A 116 5.32 -10.96 12.99
C PRO A 116 6.73 -11.14 13.58
N ASP A 117 7.20 -10.22 14.42
CA ASP A 117 8.46 -10.34 15.14
C ASP A 117 8.42 -11.40 16.26
N ARG A 118 7.22 -11.83 16.66
CA ARG A 118 6.96 -12.79 17.75
C ARG A 118 6.19 -14.00 17.31
N THR A 119 5.78 -14.06 16.05
CA THR A 119 5.00 -15.16 15.47
C THR A 119 5.79 -15.79 14.35
N ALA A 120 5.90 -17.10 14.35
CA ALA A 120 6.54 -17.85 13.29
C ALA A 120 5.86 -19.21 13.11
N PRO A 121 5.76 -19.72 11.87
CA PRO A 121 5.39 -21.10 11.63
C PRO A 121 6.54 -22.00 12.10
N VAL A 122 6.18 -23.11 12.73
CA VAL A 122 7.10 -24.12 13.29
C VAL A 122 6.71 -25.47 12.74
N ARG A 123 7.70 -26.26 12.32
CA ARG A 123 7.52 -27.62 11.87
C ARG A 123 8.45 -28.54 12.67
N GLU A 124 7.86 -29.42 13.45
CA GLU A 124 8.59 -30.37 14.29
C GLU A 124 7.89 -31.74 14.20
N ASN A 125 8.66 -32.82 14.01
CA ASN A 125 8.18 -34.21 13.98
C ASN A 125 7.07 -34.53 12.96
N GLY A 126 6.92 -33.71 11.91
CA GLY A 126 5.87 -33.88 10.91
C GLY A 126 4.63 -33.02 11.15
N ASP A 127 4.46 -32.53 12.36
CA ASP A 127 3.40 -31.58 12.70
C ASP A 127 3.84 -30.13 12.45
N HIS A 128 2.89 -29.25 12.25
CA HIS A 128 3.13 -27.83 12.06
C HIS A 128 2.11 -27.00 12.84
N TRP A 129 2.55 -25.87 13.37
CA TRP A 129 1.74 -24.89 14.09
C TRP A 129 2.35 -23.50 13.99
N PHE A 130 1.60 -22.49 14.38
CA PHE A 130 2.11 -21.14 14.51
C PHE A 130 2.44 -20.85 15.98
N ARG A 131 3.71 -20.54 16.23
CA ARG A 131 4.19 -20.17 17.56
C ARG A 131 4.21 -18.67 17.68
N THR A 132 3.51 -18.15 18.70
CA THR A 132 3.46 -16.73 18.99
C THR A 132 3.72 -16.45 20.47
N THR A 133 4.11 -15.21 20.77
CA THR A 133 4.27 -14.76 22.17
C THR A 133 3.33 -13.59 22.42
N ILE A 134 2.35 -13.78 23.29
CA ILE A 134 1.37 -12.78 23.73
C ILE A 134 1.56 -12.57 25.22
N ASP A 135 1.71 -11.32 25.65
CA ASP A 135 1.93 -10.92 27.05
C ASP A 135 3.04 -11.72 27.77
N GLY A 136 4.12 -12.00 27.03
CA GLY A 136 5.27 -12.74 27.55
C GLY A 136 5.05 -14.26 27.67
N ARG A 137 3.87 -14.76 27.29
CA ARG A 137 3.55 -16.19 27.27
C ARG A 137 3.59 -16.73 25.86
N ARG A 138 4.15 -17.92 25.71
CA ARG A 138 4.21 -18.64 24.44
C ARG A 138 2.88 -19.37 24.21
N HIS A 139 2.37 -19.25 22.99
CA HIS A 139 1.19 -19.93 22.50
C HIS A 139 1.53 -20.64 21.20
N ASP A 140 1.13 -21.88 21.08
CA ASP A 140 1.21 -22.67 19.86
C ASP A 140 -0.22 -22.77 19.31
N LEU A 141 -0.45 -22.12 18.15
CA LEU A 141 -1.76 -21.99 17.51
C LEU A 141 -1.89 -23.00 16.38
N ASP A 142 -3.08 -23.59 16.28
CA ASP A 142 -3.42 -24.49 15.19
C ASP A 142 -3.35 -23.73 13.84
N PRO A 143 -2.80 -24.32 12.78
CA PRO A 143 -2.72 -23.71 11.45
C PRO A 143 -4.07 -23.27 10.88
N ASP A 144 -5.14 -24.00 11.18
CA ASP A 144 -6.50 -23.66 10.74
C ASP A 144 -7.06 -22.41 11.44
N ASN A 145 -6.44 -22.00 12.54
CA ASN A 145 -6.80 -20.80 13.28
C ASN A 145 -5.90 -19.59 12.99
N VAL A 146 -5.00 -19.67 12.00
CA VAL A 146 -4.13 -18.56 11.63
C VAL A 146 -4.19 -18.30 10.13
N ILE A 147 -4.73 -17.17 9.75
CA ILE A 147 -4.62 -16.63 8.38
C ILE A 147 -3.17 -16.17 8.20
N HIS A 148 -2.48 -16.68 7.20
CA HIS A 148 -1.09 -16.37 6.93
C HIS A 148 -0.95 -15.72 5.55
N ILE A 149 -0.76 -14.42 5.55
CA ILE A 149 -0.58 -13.64 4.34
C ILE A 149 0.92 -13.50 4.05
N MET A 150 1.36 -14.06 2.94
CA MET A 150 2.72 -13.95 2.44
C MET A 150 2.72 -13.78 0.92
N ASP A 151 3.80 -13.27 0.39
CA ASP A 151 4.04 -13.17 -1.05
C ASP A 151 5.01 -14.28 -1.48
N GLN A 152 6.24 -13.91 -1.77
CA GLN A 152 7.26 -14.85 -2.21
C GLN A 152 7.79 -15.69 -1.04
N SER A 153 7.92 -17.00 -1.27
CA SER A 153 8.50 -17.94 -0.32
C SER A 153 9.47 -18.88 -1.05
N GLN A 154 10.46 -19.41 -0.34
CA GLN A 154 11.36 -20.43 -0.89
C GLN A 154 10.86 -21.85 -0.64
N ASP A 155 10.13 -22.06 0.45
CA ASP A 155 9.68 -23.37 0.92
C ASP A 155 8.14 -23.49 0.95
N GLY A 156 7.42 -22.41 0.59
CA GLY A 156 5.98 -22.32 0.70
C GLY A 156 5.46 -22.19 2.14
N PHE A 157 6.35 -22.05 3.13
CA PHE A 157 6.01 -22.07 4.55
C PHE A 157 6.32 -20.75 5.25
N VAL A 158 7.40 -20.07 4.85
CA VAL A 158 7.81 -18.78 5.39
C VAL A 158 7.97 -17.79 4.25
N GLY A 159 7.29 -16.66 4.32
CA GLY A 159 7.43 -15.57 3.35
C GLY A 159 8.77 -14.82 3.50
N ILE A 160 9.27 -14.31 2.39
CA ILE A 160 10.52 -13.57 2.32
C ILE A 160 10.24 -12.08 2.58
N SER A 161 10.96 -11.47 3.51
CA SER A 161 10.86 -10.04 3.78
C SER A 161 11.41 -9.22 2.61
N GLN A 162 10.60 -8.33 2.06
CA GLN A 162 11.03 -7.37 1.04
C GLN A 162 12.12 -6.43 1.58
N ILE A 163 12.06 -6.06 2.86
CA ILE A 163 13.09 -5.27 3.53
C ILE A 163 14.40 -6.05 3.65
N ALA A 164 14.35 -7.35 3.93
CA ALA A 164 15.54 -8.18 3.99
C ALA A 164 16.22 -8.26 2.63
N MET A 165 15.46 -8.37 1.54
CA MET A 165 15.97 -8.36 0.17
C MET A 165 16.51 -6.99 -0.24
N ALA A 166 15.84 -5.91 0.18
CA ALA A 166 16.22 -4.53 -0.07
C ALA A 166 17.26 -3.97 0.92
N ARG A 167 17.83 -4.79 1.80
CA ARG A 167 18.62 -4.33 2.95
C ARG A 167 19.71 -3.31 2.59
N GLU A 168 20.51 -3.58 1.57
CA GLU A 168 21.60 -2.69 1.15
C GLU A 168 21.07 -1.37 0.57
N ALA A 169 19.99 -1.44 -0.21
CA ALA A 169 19.34 -0.25 -0.76
C ALA A 169 18.74 0.62 0.36
N VAL A 170 18.03 0.02 1.30
CA VAL A 170 17.48 0.73 2.47
C VAL A 170 18.59 1.34 3.32
N ALA A 171 19.69 0.60 3.57
CA ALA A 171 20.82 1.08 4.32
C ALA A 171 21.48 2.29 3.67
N MET A 172 21.65 2.26 2.35
CA MET A 172 22.19 3.37 1.58
C MET A 172 21.28 4.60 1.70
N GLY A 173 19.95 4.43 1.59
CA GLY A 173 18.99 5.52 1.78
C GLY A 173 19.10 6.17 3.15
N LEU A 174 19.15 5.38 4.23
CA LEU A 174 19.33 5.87 5.61
C LEU A 174 20.68 6.56 5.81
N ALA A 175 21.74 6.03 5.19
CA ALA A 175 23.06 6.65 5.22
C ALA A 175 23.07 8.01 4.52
N MET A 176 22.42 8.13 3.36
CA MET A 176 22.28 9.39 2.62
C MET A 176 21.48 10.43 3.39
N GLU A 177 20.39 10.04 4.06
CA GLU A 177 19.62 10.96 4.91
C GLU A 177 20.45 11.45 6.08
N THR A 178 21.18 10.53 6.74
CA THR A 178 22.07 10.89 7.85
C THR A 178 23.19 11.80 7.39
N PHE A 179 23.80 11.52 6.24
CA PHE A 179 24.84 12.36 5.65
C PHE A 179 24.31 13.74 5.31
N GLY A 180 23.18 13.81 4.61
CA GLY A 180 22.55 15.08 4.25
C GLY A 180 22.20 15.91 5.48
N ALA A 181 21.59 15.29 6.51
CA ALA A 181 21.26 15.98 7.77
C ALA A 181 22.51 16.54 8.45
N LYS A 182 23.59 15.76 8.54
CA LYS A 182 24.87 16.23 9.10
C LYS A 182 25.53 17.32 8.26
N PHE A 183 25.46 17.20 6.93
CA PHE A 183 26.00 18.20 6.02
C PHE A 183 25.32 19.56 6.21
N PHE A 184 23.98 19.58 6.25
CA PHE A 184 23.23 20.80 6.50
C PHE A 184 23.40 21.32 7.93
N ALA A 185 23.45 20.44 8.94
CA ALA A 185 23.70 20.83 10.32
C ALA A 185 25.07 21.49 10.52
N ASN A 186 26.05 21.12 9.68
CA ASN A 186 27.40 21.70 9.68
C ASN A 186 27.56 22.84 8.64
N GLU A 187 26.49 23.59 8.35
CA GLU A 187 26.50 24.76 7.45
C GLU A 187 26.86 24.41 5.98
N ALA A 188 26.58 23.22 5.53
CA ALA A 188 26.96 22.72 4.20
C ALA A 188 28.49 22.79 3.94
N LYS A 189 29.31 22.84 4.99
CA LYS A 189 30.76 22.81 4.89
C LYS A 189 31.25 21.37 4.99
N SER A 190 32.06 20.98 4.03
CA SER A 190 32.79 19.70 4.10
C SER A 190 33.84 19.75 5.21
N GLY A 191 34.12 18.58 5.78
CA GLY A 191 35.19 18.43 6.76
C GLY A 191 36.54 18.92 6.21
N GLY A 192 37.40 19.43 7.05
CA GLY A 192 38.73 19.91 6.68
C GLY A 192 39.71 19.79 7.83
N PHE A 193 40.96 20.04 7.50
CA PHE A 193 42.01 20.13 8.50
C PHE A 193 42.28 21.58 8.89
N LEU A 194 42.41 21.80 10.17
CA LEU A 194 42.94 23.06 10.67
C LEU A 194 44.48 22.96 10.68
N MET A 195 45.13 23.69 9.78
CA MET A 195 46.58 23.67 9.65
C MET A 195 47.19 24.84 10.47
N HIS A 196 48.09 24.55 11.38
CA HIS A 196 48.83 25.51 12.14
C HIS A 196 50.26 25.63 11.60
N PRO A 197 50.85 26.83 11.44
CA PRO A 197 52.16 27.01 10.81
C PRO A 197 53.34 26.50 11.65
N GLY A 198 53.14 26.14 12.90
CA GLY A 198 54.14 25.63 13.82
C GLY A 198 53.70 24.40 14.60
N ARG A 199 54.47 23.97 15.60
CA ARG A 199 54.04 22.91 16.53
C ARG A 199 53.13 23.51 17.60
N LEU A 200 51.95 22.88 17.79
CA LEU A 200 51.04 23.21 18.87
C LEU A 200 51.73 22.94 20.22
N GLY A 201 51.74 23.90 21.12
CA GLY A 201 52.22 23.74 22.47
C GLY A 201 51.43 22.67 23.26
N PRO A 202 52.00 22.11 24.36
CA PRO A 202 51.37 21.07 25.14
C PRO A 202 49.98 21.42 25.67
N ASN A 203 49.75 22.69 25.97
CA ASN A 203 48.46 23.21 26.45
C ASN A 203 47.44 23.33 25.31
N ALA A 204 47.85 23.77 24.14
CA ALA A 204 47.00 23.83 22.96
C ALA A 204 46.63 22.40 22.48
N GLN A 205 47.58 21.44 22.51
CA GLN A 205 47.29 20.03 22.24
C GLN A 205 46.30 19.44 23.25
N ARG A 206 46.44 19.74 24.53
CA ARG A 206 45.53 19.25 25.58
C ARG A 206 44.13 19.84 25.45
N ASN A 207 44.01 21.06 24.97
CA ASN A 207 42.74 21.75 24.77
C ASN A 207 42.01 21.24 23.49
N LEU A 208 42.75 20.74 22.48
CA LEU A 208 42.20 20.13 21.27
C LEU A 208 41.83 18.64 21.45
N THR A 209 42.42 17.95 22.42
CA THR A 209 42.28 16.52 22.64
C THR A 209 41.79 16.16 24.03
N LYS A 210 40.63 16.62 24.47
CA LYS A 210 40.06 16.09 25.71
C LYS A 210 39.48 14.67 25.48
N PRO A 211 39.88 13.70 26.30
CA PRO A 211 39.48 12.28 26.14
C PRO A 211 38.01 11.99 26.40
N ASN A 212 37.28 12.92 27.05
CA ASN A 212 35.95 12.64 27.59
C ASN A 212 34.78 13.32 26.89
N GLY A 213 34.98 13.98 25.74
CA GLY A 213 33.86 14.64 25.03
C GLY A 213 33.16 15.76 25.77
N GLU A 214 33.64 16.17 26.92
CA GLU A 214 33.13 17.32 27.67
C GLU A 214 33.48 18.61 26.95
N LYS A 215 32.45 19.40 26.61
CA LYS A 215 32.57 20.76 26.10
C LYS A 215 33.29 21.63 27.14
N VAL A 216 34.45 22.13 26.80
CA VAL A 216 35.11 23.10 27.65
C VAL A 216 34.56 24.46 27.32
N SER A 217 33.67 24.95 28.11
CA SER A 217 33.21 26.34 28.09
C SER A 217 34.28 27.27 28.70
N ASN A 218 35.42 27.37 28.03
CA ASN A 218 36.43 28.39 28.43
C ASN A 218 36.47 29.44 27.32
N PRO A 219 36.06 30.71 27.62
CA PRO A 219 36.00 31.76 26.62
C PRO A 219 37.37 32.14 26.02
N GLU A 220 38.46 31.68 26.64
CA GLU A 220 39.83 31.91 26.17
C GLU A 220 40.40 30.81 25.27
N ASN A 221 39.60 29.75 25.01
CA ASN A 221 40.06 28.61 24.20
C ASN A 221 39.58 28.72 22.75
N PRO A 222 40.49 28.87 21.74
CA PRO A 222 40.10 28.95 20.32
C PRO A 222 39.36 27.71 19.80
N ALA A 223 39.60 26.52 20.36
CA ALA A 223 38.93 25.27 19.96
C ALA A 223 37.49 25.24 20.43
N SER A 224 37.18 25.78 21.64
CA SER A 224 35.80 25.92 22.13
C SER A 224 35.01 26.93 21.33
N ARG A 225 35.65 28.00 20.85
CA ARG A 225 34.99 28.98 19.98
C ARG A 225 34.61 28.43 18.62
N LEU A 226 35.36 27.48 18.07
CA LEU A 226 35.04 26.82 16.79
C LEU A 226 33.88 25.85 16.95
N ASP A 227 33.82 25.11 18.06
CA ASP A 227 32.73 24.18 18.36
C ASP A 227 31.42 24.93 18.69
N ASP A 228 31.49 26.01 19.46
CA ASP A 228 30.36 26.89 19.78
C ASP A 228 29.85 27.69 18.59
N GLN A 229 30.62 27.80 17.50
CA GLN A 229 30.26 28.46 16.25
C GLN A 229 29.69 27.48 15.21
N GLY A 230 29.57 26.19 15.53
CA GLY A 230 28.91 25.18 14.70
C GLY A 230 27.40 25.18 14.89
N GLY A 231 26.71 24.56 13.94
CA GLY A 231 25.26 24.34 13.96
C GLY A 231 24.45 25.35 13.14
N LEU A 232 23.20 24.97 12.85
CA LEU A 232 22.25 25.75 12.03
C LEU A 232 22.01 27.18 12.57
N GLU A 233 22.05 27.38 13.89
CA GLU A 233 21.82 28.68 14.51
C GLU A 233 22.98 29.68 14.26
N ASN A 234 24.19 29.18 13.96
CA ASN A 234 25.38 29.95 13.69
C ASN A 234 25.76 29.92 12.19
N ALA A 235 24.86 29.46 11.33
CA ALA A 235 25.04 29.46 9.89
C ALA A 235 25.32 30.88 9.36
N HIS A 236 26.30 31.02 8.46
CA HIS A 236 26.72 32.29 7.85
C HIS A 236 27.44 33.30 8.77
N ARG A 237 27.81 32.93 10.00
CA ARG A 237 28.66 33.80 10.83
C ARG A 237 30.12 33.74 10.42
N ILE A 238 30.81 34.88 10.46
CA ILE A 238 32.25 34.98 10.19
C ILE A 238 32.99 34.25 11.31
N LYS A 239 33.83 33.27 10.96
CA LYS A 239 34.68 32.54 11.89
C LYS A 239 36.08 33.13 11.86
N VAL A 240 36.62 33.46 13.05
CA VAL A 240 37.95 33.99 13.16
C VAL A 240 38.92 32.85 13.50
N LEU A 241 39.93 32.67 12.66
CA LEU A 241 41.05 31.74 12.89
C LEU A 241 42.24 32.57 13.46
N GLU A 242 42.68 32.19 14.65
CA GLU A 242 43.79 32.88 15.35
C GLU A 242 45.13 32.20 15.01
N GLU A 243 46.26 32.86 15.37
CA GLU A 243 47.63 32.33 15.30
C GLU A 243 48.09 31.85 13.91
N GLY A 244 47.55 32.41 12.85
CA GLY A 244 47.93 32.03 11.47
C GLY A 244 47.45 30.68 11.03
N MET A 245 46.43 30.10 11.69
CA MET A 245 45.78 28.84 11.29
C MET A 245 45.10 29.00 9.97
N LYS A 246 45.19 27.96 9.12
CA LYS A 246 44.50 27.88 7.83
C LYS A 246 43.57 26.68 7.84
N PHE A 247 42.31 26.89 7.39
CA PHE A 247 41.40 25.80 7.13
C PHE A 247 41.66 25.25 5.75
N VAL A 248 42.02 23.99 5.67
CA VAL A 248 42.19 23.26 4.39
C VAL A 248 41.05 22.29 4.26
N GLN A 249 40.20 22.57 3.30
CA GLN A 249 39.07 21.71 2.97
C GLN A 249 39.57 20.42 2.31
N THR A 250 39.20 19.25 2.87
CA THR A 250 39.67 17.96 2.39
C THR A 250 38.64 17.19 1.58
N THR A 251 37.40 17.61 1.61
CA THR A 251 36.32 16.93 0.91
C THR A 251 35.94 17.74 -0.30
N ILE A 252 35.87 17.08 -1.46
CA ILE A 252 35.22 17.64 -2.64
C ILE A 252 33.75 17.78 -2.27
N PRO A 253 33.15 18.99 -2.34
CA PRO A 253 31.71 19.12 -2.15
C PRO A 253 31.01 18.16 -3.13
N PRO A 254 30.12 17.28 -2.68
CA PRO A 254 29.30 16.56 -3.63
C PRO A 254 28.59 17.62 -4.47
N GLU A 255 28.78 17.59 -5.80
CA GLU A 255 27.99 18.46 -6.66
C GLU A 255 26.54 18.24 -6.30
N ASP A 256 25.80 19.28 -5.96
CA ASP A 256 24.41 19.17 -5.44
C ASP A 256 23.54 18.35 -6.39
N ALA A 257 23.80 18.43 -7.70
CA ALA A 257 23.14 17.65 -8.73
C ALA A 257 23.41 16.13 -8.63
N GLN A 258 24.63 15.71 -8.28
CA GLN A 258 24.94 14.29 -8.14
C GLN A 258 24.34 13.68 -6.90
N PHE A 259 24.28 14.42 -5.79
CA PHE A 259 23.63 13.97 -4.56
C PHE A 259 22.11 13.83 -4.74
N LEU A 260 21.48 14.82 -5.40
CA LEU A 260 20.05 14.78 -5.72
C LEU A 260 19.72 13.62 -6.68
N GLY A 261 20.52 13.42 -7.74
CA GLY A 261 20.38 12.30 -8.66
C GLY A 261 20.52 10.93 -7.98
N SER A 262 21.44 10.82 -7.02
CA SER A 262 21.61 9.58 -6.23
C SER A 262 20.39 9.31 -5.34
N ARG A 263 19.78 10.32 -4.75
CA ARG A 263 18.53 10.17 -3.98
C ARG A 263 17.35 9.77 -4.87
N GLU A 264 17.20 10.36 -6.04
CA GLU A 264 16.15 9.99 -7.01
C GLU A 264 16.32 8.52 -7.44
N PHE A 265 17.55 8.10 -7.74
CA PHE A 265 17.83 6.71 -8.08
C PHE A 265 17.49 5.74 -6.94
N GLN A 266 17.82 6.10 -5.70
CA GLN A 266 17.52 5.31 -4.51
C GLN A 266 16.00 5.13 -4.31
N ILE A 267 15.22 6.18 -4.54
CA ILE A 267 13.75 6.11 -4.51
C ILE A 267 13.26 5.11 -5.54
N ALA A 268 13.82 5.17 -6.77
CA ALA A 268 13.44 4.27 -7.85
C ALA A 268 13.78 2.80 -7.56
N GLU A 269 14.92 2.52 -6.93
CA GLU A 269 15.30 1.16 -6.53
C GLU A 269 14.34 0.58 -5.50
N ILE A 270 14.04 1.33 -4.45
CA ILE A 270 13.11 0.88 -3.40
C ILE A 270 11.70 0.70 -3.98
N ALA A 271 11.22 1.64 -4.80
CA ALA A 271 9.93 1.54 -5.44
C ALA A 271 9.78 0.27 -6.29
N ARG A 272 10.85 -0.13 -6.99
CA ARG A 272 10.93 -1.33 -7.81
C ARG A 272 10.79 -2.62 -7.01
N ILE A 273 11.34 -2.66 -5.79
CA ILE A 273 11.25 -3.83 -4.89
C ILE A 273 9.81 -4.04 -4.41
N PHE A 274 9.07 -2.94 -4.19
CA PHE A 274 7.66 -3.00 -3.80
C PHE A 274 6.70 -3.05 -5.00
N ASP A 275 7.21 -3.06 -6.23
CA ASP A 275 6.42 -3.00 -7.46
C ASP A 275 5.43 -1.81 -7.47
N VAL A 276 5.88 -0.65 -6.99
CA VAL A 276 5.09 0.57 -6.97
C VAL A 276 5.59 1.54 -8.03
N PRO A 277 4.75 1.94 -9.02
CA PRO A 277 5.14 2.90 -10.04
C PRO A 277 5.58 4.24 -9.42
N LEU A 278 6.71 4.78 -9.89
CA LEU A 278 7.30 6.03 -9.36
C LEU A 278 6.34 7.22 -9.42
N ILE A 279 5.49 7.28 -10.43
CA ILE A 279 4.50 8.33 -10.59
C ILE A 279 3.51 8.41 -9.40
N LEU A 280 3.29 7.29 -8.70
CA LEU A 280 2.43 7.25 -7.52
C LEU A 280 3.14 7.70 -6.24
N LEU A 281 4.47 7.87 -6.29
CA LEU A 281 5.32 8.23 -5.15
C LEU A 281 5.89 9.64 -5.25
N GLN A 282 5.99 10.19 -6.45
CA GLN A 282 6.60 11.50 -6.72
C GLN A 282 5.54 12.54 -7.12
N SER A 283 5.81 13.82 -6.86
CA SER A 283 4.97 14.91 -7.36
C SER A 283 5.08 15.03 -8.89
N HIS A 284 3.98 15.40 -9.53
CA HIS A 284 3.78 15.33 -10.98
C HIS A 284 4.51 16.39 -11.80
N GLU A 285 5.43 17.15 -11.24
CA GLU A 285 6.10 18.28 -11.95
C GLU A 285 6.86 17.89 -13.22
N LYS A 286 7.17 16.60 -13.40
CA LYS A 286 7.91 16.09 -14.57
C LYS A 286 7.06 15.27 -15.56
N THR A 287 5.76 15.16 -15.37
CA THR A 287 4.90 14.37 -16.26
C THR A 287 4.01 15.25 -17.12
N THR A 288 4.30 15.28 -18.41
CA THR A 288 3.51 16.00 -19.42
C THR A 288 2.24 15.27 -19.88
N SER A 289 1.95 14.08 -19.33
CA SER A 289 0.79 13.26 -19.70
C SER A 289 -0.31 13.39 -18.68
N TRP A 290 -1.14 14.42 -18.77
CA TRP A 290 -2.35 14.62 -17.99
C TRP A 290 -3.52 13.88 -18.65
N GLY A 291 -4.29 13.13 -17.88
CA GLY A 291 -5.54 12.51 -18.30
C GLY A 291 -5.52 10.97 -18.34
N SER A 292 -5.88 10.37 -19.46
CA SER A 292 -6.06 8.92 -19.64
C SER A 292 -4.84 8.06 -19.28
N GLY A 293 -3.63 8.60 -19.34
CA GLY A 293 -2.41 7.88 -18.98
C GLY A 293 -2.30 7.54 -17.49
N ILE A 294 -2.78 8.41 -16.60
CA ILE A 294 -2.73 8.17 -15.14
C ILE A 294 -3.74 7.09 -14.75
N GLU A 295 -4.92 7.08 -15.36
CA GLU A 295 -5.92 6.05 -15.14
C GLU A 295 -5.40 4.67 -15.56
N GLN A 296 -4.80 4.56 -16.74
CA GLN A 296 -4.18 3.32 -17.22
C GLN A 296 -3.07 2.82 -16.29
N LEU A 297 -2.25 3.72 -15.76
CA LEU A 297 -1.20 3.38 -14.79
C LEU A 297 -1.78 2.91 -13.45
N MET A 298 -2.87 3.54 -12.97
CA MET A 298 -3.58 3.09 -11.78
C MET A 298 -4.19 1.71 -11.97
N ILE A 299 -4.82 1.46 -13.11
CA ILE A 299 -5.36 0.13 -13.45
C ILE A 299 -4.22 -0.90 -13.52
N GLY A 300 -3.10 -0.54 -14.17
CA GLY A 300 -1.90 -1.37 -14.21
C GLY A 300 -1.39 -1.73 -12.82
N PHE A 301 -1.21 -0.74 -11.94
CA PHE A 301 -0.78 -0.94 -10.56
C PHE A 301 -1.74 -1.83 -9.76
N ILE A 302 -3.05 -1.60 -9.90
CA ILE A 302 -4.05 -2.45 -9.21
C ILE A 302 -3.92 -3.90 -9.68
N ARG A 303 -3.80 -4.15 -10.99
CA ARG A 303 -3.71 -5.50 -11.54
C ARG A 303 -2.39 -6.21 -11.26
N SER A 304 -1.26 -5.49 -11.37
CA SER A 304 0.06 -6.13 -11.21
C SER A 304 0.46 -6.28 -9.74
N THR A 305 0.14 -5.28 -8.90
CA THR A 305 0.69 -5.18 -7.54
C THR A 305 -0.36 -5.50 -6.47
N VAL A 306 -1.60 -4.98 -6.62
CA VAL A 306 -2.61 -5.10 -5.55
C VAL A 306 -3.43 -6.38 -5.67
N GLU A 307 -3.83 -6.77 -6.88
CA GLU A 307 -4.67 -7.95 -7.14
C GLU A 307 -4.05 -9.27 -6.63
N PRO A 308 -2.74 -9.53 -6.78
CA PRO A 308 -2.11 -10.72 -6.20
C PRO A 308 -2.25 -10.79 -4.67
N TRP A 309 -2.14 -9.67 -3.98
CA TRP A 309 -2.36 -9.61 -2.54
C TRP A 309 -3.83 -9.84 -2.17
N VAL A 310 -4.75 -9.30 -2.95
CA VAL A 310 -6.20 -9.53 -2.77
C VAL A 310 -6.52 -11.01 -2.92
N ASP A 311 -5.95 -11.67 -3.94
CA ASP A 311 -6.12 -13.11 -4.17
C ASP A 311 -5.56 -13.93 -3.00
N ALA A 312 -4.36 -13.60 -2.51
CA ALA A 312 -3.78 -14.26 -1.33
C ALA A 312 -4.70 -14.15 -0.10
N TRP A 313 -5.29 -12.98 0.15
CA TRP A 313 -6.26 -12.79 1.21
C TRP A 313 -7.54 -13.62 1.00
N GLU A 314 -8.08 -13.62 -0.23
CA GLU A 314 -9.30 -14.38 -0.55
C GLU A 314 -9.07 -15.88 -0.36
N GLN A 315 -7.95 -16.40 -0.83
CA GLN A 315 -7.62 -17.83 -0.71
C GLN A 315 -7.45 -18.25 0.75
N GLU A 316 -6.68 -17.51 1.55
CA GLU A 316 -6.46 -17.81 2.95
C GLU A 316 -7.75 -17.73 3.77
N LEU A 317 -8.54 -16.68 3.55
CA LEU A 317 -9.84 -16.54 4.23
C LEU A 317 -10.80 -17.66 3.84
N ASN A 318 -10.90 -18.00 2.57
CA ASN A 318 -11.81 -19.05 2.11
C ASN A 318 -11.36 -20.43 2.55
N TRP A 319 -10.07 -20.64 2.70
CA TRP A 319 -9.55 -21.91 3.23
C TRP A 319 -9.84 -22.08 4.70
N LYS A 320 -9.57 -21.07 5.53
CA LYS A 320 -9.49 -21.22 7.00
C LYS A 320 -10.71 -20.69 7.76
N LEU A 321 -11.47 -19.76 7.17
CA LEU A 321 -12.61 -19.16 7.86
C LEU A 321 -13.81 -20.09 7.98
N PHE A 322 -14.03 -20.94 6.97
CA PHE A 322 -15.19 -21.79 6.86
C PHE A 322 -14.88 -23.24 7.20
N THR A 323 -15.85 -23.91 7.84
CA THR A 323 -15.86 -25.37 7.96
C THR A 323 -16.12 -26.04 6.60
N ASP A 324 -15.86 -27.33 6.49
CA ASP A 324 -16.09 -28.05 5.23
C ASP A 324 -17.57 -28.08 4.87
N GLU A 325 -18.47 -28.20 5.86
CA GLU A 325 -19.91 -28.12 5.63
C GLU A 325 -20.35 -26.74 5.11
N GLU A 326 -19.73 -25.65 5.59
CA GLU A 326 -20.03 -24.31 5.11
C GLU A 326 -19.51 -24.09 3.68
N LYS A 327 -18.35 -24.65 3.33
CA LYS A 327 -17.82 -24.65 1.96
C LYS A 327 -18.74 -25.42 1.01
N GLU A 328 -19.23 -26.60 1.42
CA GLU A 328 -20.21 -27.39 0.65
C GLU A 328 -21.55 -26.65 0.45
N GLN A 329 -21.96 -25.85 1.41
CA GLN A 329 -23.12 -24.95 1.31
C GLN A 329 -22.88 -23.77 0.39
N GLY A 330 -21.67 -23.59 -0.12
CA GLY A 330 -21.28 -22.57 -1.07
C GLY A 330 -20.95 -21.21 -0.46
N PHE A 331 -20.62 -21.13 0.84
CA PHE A 331 -20.15 -19.91 1.47
C PHE A 331 -18.73 -19.58 1.03
N TYR A 332 -18.48 -18.30 0.72
CA TYR A 332 -17.15 -17.77 0.43
C TYR A 332 -17.07 -16.27 0.69
N VAL A 333 -15.84 -15.77 0.80
CA VAL A 333 -15.53 -14.35 0.98
C VAL A 333 -14.91 -13.81 -0.29
N LYS A 334 -15.26 -12.61 -0.66
CA LYS A 334 -14.68 -11.93 -1.83
C LYS A 334 -14.58 -10.43 -1.62
N PHE A 335 -13.48 -9.85 -2.11
CA PHE A 335 -13.31 -8.42 -2.22
C PHE A 335 -14.11 -7.84 -3.39
N ASN A 336 -14.68 -6.67 -3.19
CA ASN A 336 -15.28 -5.91 -4.28
C ASN A 336 -14.28 -4.85 -4.77
N MET A 337 -13.41 -5.22 -5.70
CA MET A 337 -12.42 -4.31 -6.28
C MET A 337 -13.03 -3.24 -7.18
N ASN A 338 -14.23 -3.49 -7.72
CA ASN A 338 -14.93 -2.53 -8.58
C ASN A 338 -15.20 -1.18 -7.88
N ALA A 339 -15.20 -1.16 -6.55
CA ALA A 339 -15.38 0.07 -5.78
C ALA A 339 -14.27 1.12 -6.00
N LEU A 340 -13.04 0.69 -6.34
CA LEU A 340 -11.89 1.59 -6.61
C LEU A 340 -11.66 1.82 -8.11
N LEU A 341 -12.07 0.85 -8.94
CA LEU A 341 -12.09 0.98 -10.40
C LEU A 341 -13.27 1.84 -10.90
N ARG A 342 -14.06 2.38 -9.99
CA ARG A 342 -15.08 3.40 -10.29
C ARG A 342 -14.35 4.68 -10.68
N GLY A 343 -13.79 4.67 -11.90
CA GLY A 343 -13.19 5.81 -12.54
C GLY A 343 -14.17 6.98 -12.67
N ASP A 344 -13.78 7.96 -13.47
CA ASP A 344 -14.58 9.12 -13.85
C ASP A 344 -16.07 8.76 -14.04
N MET A 345 -16.96 9.66 -13.62
CA MET A 345 -18.41 9.55 -13.79
C MET A 345 -18.80 9.18 -15.23
N LYS A 346 -18.05 9.64 -16.23
CA LYS A 346 -18.28 9.33 -17.64
C LYS A 346 -18.08 7.85 -17.95
N THR A 347 -16.94 7.28 -17.58
CA THR A 347 -16.66 5.85 -17.77
C THR A 347 -17.67 4.96 -17.06
N ARG A 348 -18.14 5.39 -15.89
CA ARG A 348 -19.17 4.68 -15.13
C ARG A 348 -20.53 4.77 -15.78
N ALA A 349 -20.92 5.94 -16.26
CA ALA A 349 -22.16 6.14 -17.01
C ALA A 349 -22.18 5.29 -18.29
N ASP A 350 -21.09 5.28 -19.05
CA ASP A 350 -20.92 4.46 -20.25
C ASP A 350 -21.02 2.95 -19.93
N PHE A 351 -20.42 2.51 -18.84
CA PHE A 351 -20.54 1.13 -18.35
C PHE A 351 -21.99 0.78 -18.00
N TYR A 352 -22.69 1.61 -17.25
CA TYR A 352 -24.08 1.37 -16.89
C TYR A 352 -24.99 1.37 -18.12
N GLN A 353 -24.78 2.29 -19.04
CA GLN A 353 -25.54 2.34 -20.28
C GLN A 353 -25.35 1.04 -21.08
N LYS A 354 -24.11 0.57 -21.26
CA LYS A 354 -23.82 -0.66 -22.00
C LYS A 354 -24.41 -1.89 -21.33
N ILE A 355 -24.27 -2.05 -20.02
CA ILE A 355 -24.76 -3.23 -19.32
C ILE A 355 -26.30 -3.21 -19.18
N PHE A 356 -26.89 -2.03 -19.05
CA PHE A 356 -28.34 -1.85 -19.08
C PHE A 356 -28.93 -2.21 -20.45
N SER A 357 -28.28 -1.76 -21.52
CA SER A 357 -28.75 -2.04 -22.90
C SER A 357 -28.73 -3.52 -23.29
N VAL A 358 -27.87 -4.35 -22.66
CA VAL A 358 -27.88 -5.81 -22.87
C VAL A 358 -28.74 -6.56 -21.84
N GLY A 359 -29.52 -5.84 -21.02
CA GLY A 359 -30.35 -6.45 -19.99
C GLY A 359 -29.59 -7.03 -18.81
N GLY A 360 -28.32 -6.67 -18.64
CA GLY A 360 -27.47 -7.21 -17.57
C GLY A 360 -27.77 -6.63 -16.18
N PHE A 361 -28.18 -5.35 -16.11
CA PHE A 361 -28.60 -4.68 -14.86
C PHE A 361 -30.01 -4.13 -14.98
N SER A 362 -30.76 -4.25 -13.89
CA SER A 362 -32.03 -3.53 -13.72
C SER A 362 -31.77 -2.10 -13.19
N PRO A 363 -32.74 -1.16 -13.34
CA PRO A 363 -32.63 0.18 -12.76
C PRO A 363 -32.31 0.18 -11.26
N ASN A 364 -33.01 -0.63 -10.47
CA ASN A 364 -32.74 -0.75 -9.03
C ASN A 364 -31.33 -1.26 -8.74
N ARG A 365 -30.77 -2.12 -9.61
CA ARG A 365 -29.42 -2.58 -9.44
C ARG A 365 -28.38 -1.46 -9.66
N ILE A 366 -28.63 -0.58 -10.61
CA ILE A 366 -27.80 0.60 -10.87
C ILE A 366 -27.88 1.56 -9.68
N LEU A 367 -29.10 1.90 -9.20
CA LEU A 367 -29.31 2.75 -8.04
C LEU A 367 -28.63 2.19 -6.79
N GLN A 368 -28.78 0.90 -6.53
CA GLN A 368 -28.11 0.21 -5.42
C GLN A 368 -26.57 0.29 -5.48
N LEU A 369 -26.01 0.33 -6.70
CA LEU A 369 -24.57 0.50 -6.87
C LEU A 369 -24.10 1.94 -6.61
N GLU A 370 -25.00 2.91 -6.74
CA GLU A 370 -24.76 4.33 -6.44
C GLU A 370 -25.17 4.73 -5.04
N ASP A 371 -25.59 3.76 -4.19
CA ASP A 371 -26.13 3.99 -2.84
C ASP A 371 -27.38 4.88 -2.82
N GLU A 372 -28.17 4.83 -3.91
CA GLU A 372 -29.47 5.50 -4.04
C GLU A 372 -30.64 4.56 -3.75
N ASP A 373 -31.76 5.12 -3.35
CA ASP A 373 -32.97 4.38 -3.01
C ASP A 373 -33.59 3.73 -4.26
N PRO A 374 -34.13 2.49 -4.16
CA PRO A 374 -34.78 1.82 -5.28
C PRO A 374 -36.10 2.49 -5.66
N ILE A 375 -36.46 2.47 -6.94
CA ILE A 375 -37.70 3.04 -7.49
C ILE A 375 -38.95 2.24 -7.03
N GLY A 376 -38.75 1.01 -6.56
CA GLY A 376 -39.81 0.06 -6.23
C GLY A 376 -39.68 -1.23 -7.04
N PRO A 377 -40.66 -2.16 -6.96
CA PRO A 377 -40.55 -3.47 -7.63
C PRO A 377 -40.41 -3.37 -9.16
N GLU A 378 -40.94 -2.32 -9.76
CA GLU A 378 -40.85 -2.07 -11.20
C GLU A 378 -39.40 -1.82 -11.66
N GLY A 379 -38.57 -1.29 -10.77
CA GLY A 379 -37.14 -1.06 -11.02
C GLY A 379 -36.29 -2.34 -11.04
N ASP A 380 -36.84 -3.50 -10.72
CA ASP A 380 -36.14 -4.80 -10.79
C ASP A 380 -36.31 -5.47 -12.16
N GLU A 381 -37.11 -4.90 -13.05
CA GLU A 381 -37.28 -5.43 -14.40
C GLU A 381 -36.02 -5.17 -15.24
N HIS A 382 -35.67 -6.17 -16.07
CA HIS A 382 -34.57 -6.08 -17.01
C HIS A 382 -35.07 -5.68 -18.39
N PHE A 383 -34.35 -4.79 -19.05
CA PHE A 383 -34.68 -4.30 -20.38
C PHE A 383 -33.71 -4.85 -21.42
N VAL A 384 -34.20 -5.17 -22.60
CA VAL A 384 -33.39 -5.59 -23.74
C VAL A 384 -33.68 -4.71 -24.95
N PRO A 385 -32.72 -4.55 -25.88
CA PRO A 385 -32.97 -3.82 -27.12
C PRO A 385 -33.97 -4.60 -28.01
N ALA A 386 -35.11 -4.19 -28.07
CA ALA A 386 -36.13 -4.37 -29.10
C ALA A 386 -37.04 -3.17 -28.92
N ASN A 387 -36.49 -2.00 -29.18
CA ASN A 387 -37.02 -0.71 -28.80
C ASN A 387 -37.19 -0.56 -27.26
N MET A 388 -36.27 -1.18 -26.47
CA MET A 388 -36.22 -1.10 -25.00
C MET A 388 -37.48 -1.70 -24.35
N THR A 389 -37.83 -2.93 -24.70
CA THR A 389 -38.90 -3.67 -24.00
C THR A 389 -38.35 -4.51 -22.85
N THR A 390 -39.20 -4.94 -21.91
CA THR A 390 -38.78 -5.83 -20.82
C THR A 390 -38.50 -7.24 -21.30
N LEU A 391 -37.59 -7.97 -20.66
CA LEU A 391 -37.37 -9.40 -20.96
C LEU A 391 -38.66 -10.22 -20.87
N ARG A 392 -39.55 -9.89 -19.95
CA ARG A 392 -40.85 -10.53 -19.76
C ARG A 392 -41.76 -10.33 -20.99
N ARG A 393 -41.80 -9.10 -21.55
CA ARG A 393 -42.53 -8.81 -22.78
C ARG A 393 -41.89 -9.44 -24.02
N ALA A 394 -40.54 -9.39 -24.10
CA ALA A 394 -39.82 -10.05 -25.20
C ALA A 394 -40.00 -11.56 -25.23
N SER A 395 -40.33 -12.18 -24.09
CA SER A 395 -40.62 -13.63 -23.99
C SER A 395 -42.09 -13.98 -24.25
N ASP A 396 -42.95 -12.98 -24.46
CA ASP A 396 -44.36 -13.21 -24.81
C ASP A 396 -44.45 -13.62 -26.28
N PRO A 397 -45.05 -14.82 -26.60
CA PRO A 397 -45.22 -15.27 -27.98
C PRO A 397 -46.04 -14.31 -28.86
N ASN A 398 -46.85 -13.45 -28.25
CA ASN A 398 -47.70 -12.46 -28.94
C ASN A 398 -47.05 -11.07 -29.03
N PHE A 399 -45.84 -10.89 -28.52
CA PHE A 399 -45.14 -9.62 -28.55
C PHE A 399 -44.73 -9.28 -30.00
N GLN A 400 -45.23 -8.16 -30.52
CA GLN A 400 -44.78 -7.56 -31.76
C GLN A 400 -44.06 -6.27 -31.47
N PRO A 401 -42.75 -6.12 -31.82
CA PRO A 401 -42.04 -4.87 -31.71
C PRO A 401 -42.69 -3.81 -32.58
N ASP A 402 -42.83 -2.59 -32.08
CA ASP A 402 -43.28 -1.45 -32.86
C ASP A 402 -42.24 -1.09 -33.95
N PRO A 403 -42.58 -1.28 -35.23
CA PRO A 403 -41.61 -1.01 -36.29
C PRO A 403 -41.25 0.48 -36.47
N ASN A 404 -42.03 1.39 -35.81
CA ASN A 404 -41.83 2.85 -35.88
C ASN A 404 -41.23 3.42 -34.63
N ALA A 405 -40.87 2.60 -33.63
CA ALA A 405 -40.21 3.15 -32.42
C ALA A 405 -38.82 3.69 -32.76
N PRO A 406 -38.48 4.87 -32.28
CA PRO A 406 -37.17 5.48 -32.57
C PRO A 406 -36.03 4.59 -32.08
N SER A 407 -35.09 4.29 -32.97
CA SER A 407 -33.86 3.56 -32.62
C SER A 407 -33.06 4.39 -31.60
N ALA A 408 -32.96 3.91 -30.38
CA ALA A 408 -32.21 4.57 -29.33
C ALA A 408 -30.68 4.47 -29.48
N LEU A 409 -30.22 3.76 -30.51
CA LEU A 409 -28.82 3.62 -30.88
C LEU A 409 -28.70 3.89 -32.39
N ARG A 410 -28.72 5.15 -32.79
CA ARG A 410 -27.92 5.51 -33.95
C ARG A 410 -26.48 5.49 -33.49
N GLU A 411 -25.72 4.52 -33.96
CA GLU A 411 -24.30 4.68 -34.12
C GLU A 411 -24.13 5.98 -34.93
N ASP A 412 -23.37 6.92 -34.41
CA ASP A 412 -23.01 8.14 -35.13
C ASP A 412 -22.46 7.69 -36.48
N ASP A 413 -23.17 8.03 -37.55
CA ASP A 413 -22.81 7.64 -38.91
C ASP A 413 -21.45 8.30 -39.18
N PRO A 414 -20.40 7.54 -39.53
CA PRO A 414 -19.07 8.12 -39.78
C PRO A 414 -19.11 9.28 -40.77
N ASP A 415 -20.11 9.29 -41.68
CA ASP A 415 -20.31 10.34 -42.67
C ASP A 415 -20.88 11.65 -42.04
N GLU A 416 -21.67 11.61 -40.94
CA GLU A 416 -22.14 12.79 -40.21
C GLU A 416 -20.99 13.44 -39.40
N ILE A 417 -20.11 12.63 -38.80
CA ILE A 417 -18.94 13.15 -38.07
C ILE A 417 -17.95 13.86 -39.02
N GLU A 418 -17.79 13.35 -40.25
CA GLU A 418 -16.94 13.96 -41.24
C GLU A 418 -17.56 15.27 -41.85
N ALA A 419 -18.90 15.33 -41.89
CA ALA A 419 -19.62 16.54 -42.34
C ALA A 419 -19.55 17.66 -41.28
N ASP A 420 -19.71 17.37 -40.00
CA ASP A 420 -19.58 18.35 -38.91
C ASP A 420 -18.13 18.88 -38.80
N ALA A 421 -17.14 17.97 -38.90
CA ALA A 421 -15.73 18.36 -38.91
C ALA A 421 -15.32 19.20 -40.15
N ARG A 422 -16.02 19.10 -41.28
CA ARG A 422 -15.85 19.96 -42.45
C ARG A 422 -16.50 21.33 -42.20
N ALA A 423 -17.73 21.34 -41.63
CA ALA A 423 -18.42 22.58 -41.33
C ALA A 423 -17.67 23.48 -40.31
N GLU A 424 -17.00 22.88 -39.34
CA GLU A 424 -16.16 23.61 -38.38
C GLU A 424 -14.85 24.13 -39.00
N ARG A 425 -14.30 23.46 -40.02
CA ARG A 425 -13.10 23.92 -40.72
C ARG A 425 -13.40 25.04 -41.70
N ASP A 426 -14.60 25.10 -42.28
CA ASP A 426 -15.02 26.15 -43.19
C ASP A 426 -15.55 27.41 -42.46
N ALA A 427 -15.77 27.30 -41.13
CA ALA A 427 -16.20 28.41 -40.28
C ALA A 427 -15.04 29.09 -39.50
N ALA A 428 -13.80 28.59 -39.58
CA ALA A 428 -12.59 29.13 -38.94
C ALA A 428 -11.64 29.74 -39.96
#